data_8e14672128b73df0e25fa7b665ba838b
#
_entry.id   8e14672128b73df0e25fa7b665ba838b
#
_cell.length_a   1.000
_cell.length_b   1.000
_cell.length_c   1.000
_cell.angle_alpha   90.00
_cell.angle_beta   90.00
_cell.angle_gamma   90.00
#
_symmetry.space_group_name_H-M   'P 1'
#
loop_
_entity.id
_entity.type
_entity.pdbx_description
1 polymer ?
#
loop_
_entity_poly.entity_id
_entity_poly.type
_entity_poly.pdbx_seq_one_letter_code
_entity_poly.pdbx_strand_id
1 'polypeptide(L)'
;MKFLQMGLGLCTLALATSVSAQVYFSTPHEFVLDRGCDAVTSIKKHSNVSTVAAGQAFPALGTNREPNPTHIYLQIGADKKWVELSCGHYSNAPANTAATQPRPVTPPANACLPFFDTSNNPVKLKNGLADITPPAPALDAFGQALNTTCGPAGKKVSPDEFKQLLRNHPEVLGRIKAFTQDKVFANRPAQAATEAYLNDLTEAWFAVHAFDHIFCGEPEANGPIGGLHYVGRYVQLQQTGEACRMDNYRQNEVVPGVLYSMGATMRFGNNTARSSIKGYGLTLSAEDLLKVATRAFAENPTDSRDKSTACLAPIQDEGQRFTAVFVRRSGGIRTFYPDASPSPTDPACQQGISLN
;
A
#
# COMPACT_ATOMS: atom_id res chain seq x y z
N MET A 1 6.25 12.78 69.11
CA MET A 1 5.94 13.59 67.93
C MET A 1 6.12 12.71 66.71
N LYS A 2 5.01 12.20 66.15
CA LYS A 2 4.99 11.37 64.92
C LYS A 2 4.57 12.25 63.77
N PHE A 3 5.45 12.47 62.78
CA PHE A 3 5.10 13.17 61.54
C PHE A 3 4.47 12.19 60.55
N LEU A 4 3.24 12.50 60.17
CA LEU A 4 2.47 11.78 59.16
C LEU A 4 2.83 12.41 57.80
N GLN A 5 3.52 11.69 56.91
CA GLN A 5 3.71 12.11 55.53
C GLN A 5 2.52 11.64 54.69
N MET A 6 1.73 12.61 54.23
CA MET A 6 0.71 12.40 53.19
C MET A 6 1.39 12.34 51.82
N GLY A 7 1.41 11.18 51.21
CA GLY A 7 1.79 11.01 49.81
C GLY A 7 0.66 11.43 48.88
N LEU A 8 0.87 12.50 48.10
CA LEU A 8 0.00 12.84 46.97
C LEU A 8 0.28 11.84 45.84
N GLY A 9 -0.64 10.94 45.59
CA GLY A 9 -0.64 10.11 44.38
C GLY A 9 -1.07 10.93 43.17
N LEU A 10 -0.14 11.23 42.25
CA LEU A 10 -0.46 11.76 40.94
C LEU A 10 -1.14 10.63 40.14
N CYS A 11 -2.45 10.76 39.93
CA CYS A 11 -3.21 9.94 39.03
C CYS A 11 -2.95 10.46 37.58
N THR A 12 -2.04 9.86 36.85
CA THR A 12 -1.83 10.15 35.42
C THR A 12 -3.00 9.54 34.66
N LEU A 13 -3.94 10.38 34.21
CA LEU A 13 -4.92 10.02 33.21
C LEU A 13 -4.17 9.71 31.90
N ALA A 14 -4.04 8.43 31.58
CA ALA A 14 -3.67 8.00 30.25
C ALA A 14 -4.86 8.31 29.31
N LEU A 15 -4.74 9.37 28.52
CA LEU A 15 -5.62 9.63 27.39
C LEU A 15 -5.41 8.50 26.37
N ALA A 16 -6.29 7.51 26.41
CA ALA A 16 -6.39 6.53 25.33
C ALA A 16 -6.85 7.27 24.07
N THR A 17 -5.90 7.57 23.17
CA THR A 17 -6.24 8.01 21.82
C THR A 17 -6.93 6.85 21.14
N SER A 18 -8.25 6.94 20.98
CA SER A 18 -9.02 6.01 20.18
C SER A 18 -8.57 6.12 18.74
N VAL A 19 -7.84 5.13 18.28
CA VAL A 19 -7.38 5.07 16.89
C VAL A 19 -8.56 4.62 16.05
N SER A 20 -9.01 5.48 15.16
CA SER A 20 -10.08 5.21 14.20
C SER A 20 -9.62 4.13 13.22
N ALA A 21 -10.33 3.00 13.19
CA ALA A 21 -10.10 1.94 12.20
C ALA A 21 -11.28 1.93 11.22
N GLN A 22 -11.02 1.61 9.97
CA GLN A 22 -12.10 1.33 9.01
C GLN A 22 -12.92 0.14 9.50
N VAL A 23 -14.23 0.22 9.30
CA VAL A 23 -15.18 -0.83 9.68
C VAL A 23 -15.81 -1.38 8.42
N TYR A 24 -15.65 -2.68 8.20
CA TYR A 24 -16.37 -3.42 7.17
C TYR A 24 -17.67 -3.98 7.74
N PHE A 25 -18.71 -3.89 6.96
CA PHE A 25 -19.99 -4.48 7.31
C PHE A 25 -19.94 -5.99 7.04
N SER A 26 -20.38 -6.79 8.02
CA SER A 26 -20.53 -8.24 7.87
C SER A 26 -21.56 -8.61 6.80
N THR A 27 -22.53 -7.73 6.59
CA THR A 27 -23.54 -7.81 5.52
C THR A 27 -23.65 -6.43 4.88
N PRO A 28 -23.58 -6.31 3.55
CA PRO A 28 -23.73 -5.04 2.87
C PRO A 28 -25.10 -4.42 3.21
N HIS A 29 -25.08 -3.12 3.51
CA HIS A 29 -26.29 -2.30 3.63
C HIS A 29 -26.54 -1.58 2.30
N GLU A 30 -27.78 -1.23 2.02
CA GLU A 30 -28.06 -0.36 0.88
C GLU A 30 -27.84 1.10 1.29
N PHE A 31 -27.09 1.85 0.49
CA PHE A 31 -26.88 3.29 0.66
C PHE A 31 -27.44 4.05 -0.53
N VAL A 32 -28.34 4.98 -0.27
CA VAL A 32 -29.04 5.79 -1.28
C VAL A 32 -28.47 7.18 -1.29
N LEU A 33 -28.15 7.68 -2.47
CA LEU A 33 -27.62 9.02 -2.65
C LEU A 33 -28.75 10.05 -2.68
N ASP A 34 -28.66 11.07 -1.81
CA ASP A 34 -29.60 12.19 -1.76
C ASP A 34 -29.24 13.28 -2.77
N ARG A 35 -27.97 13.32 -3.19
CA ARG A 35 -27.43 14.30 -4.13
C ARG A 35 -26.35 13.68 -5.00
N GLY A 36 -25.99 14.35 -6.10
CA GLY A 36 -24.83 13.99 -6.91
C GLY A 36 -23.54 14.23 -6.13
N CYS A 37 -22.64 13.26 -6.13
CA CYS A 37 -21.36 13.30 -5.40
C CYS A 37 -20.25 12.63 -6.17
N ASP A 38 -19.02 12.96 -5.79
CA ASP A 38 -17.83 12.30 -6.30
C ASP A 38 -17.62 10.95 -5.61
N ALA A 39 -17.29 9.96 -6.41
CA ALA A 39 -16.87 8.65 -5.96
C ALA A 39 -15.40 8.45 -6.35
N VAL A 40 -14.52 8.21 -5.37
CA VAL A 40 -13.06 8.19 -5.53
C VAL A 40 -12.47 6.85 -5.10
N THR A 41 -11.38 6.42 -5.73
CA THR A 41 -10.66 5.23 -5.28
C THR A 41 -9.74 5.51 -4.10
N SER A 42 -9.31 6.75 -3.91
CA SER A 42 -8.49 7.21 -2.79
C SER A 42 -9.04 8.51 -2.23
N ILE A 43 -9.39 8.50 -0.95
CA ILE A 43 -9.84 9.71 -0.23
C ILE A 43 -8.71 10.73 -0.17
N LYS A 44 -7.49 10.29 0.16
CA LYS A 44 -6.30 11.13 0.32
C LYS A 44 -5.86 11.80 -0.99
N LYS A 45 -5.89 11.04 -2.09
CA LYS A 45 -5.41 11.51 -3.40
C LYS A 45 -6.52 12.04 -4.29
N HIS A 46 -7.77 11.86 -3.89
CA HIS A 46 -8.96 12.20 -4.69
C HIS A 46 -8.83 11.68 -6.13
N SER A 47 -8.46 10.40 -6.27
CA SER A 47 -8.10 9.78 -7.56
C SER A 47 -9.23 8.94 -8.16
N ASN A 48 -9.19 8.75 -9.49
CA ASN A 48 -10.19 8.01 -10.27
C ASN A 48 -11.62 8.46 -9.98
N VAL A 49 -11.82 9.78 -9.99
CA VAL A 49 -13.09 10.43 -9.69
C VAL A 49 -14.14 10.04 -10.74
N SER A 50 -15.29 9.61 -10.28
CA SER A 50 -16.51 9.52 -11.09
C SER A 50 -17.67 10.14 -10.32
N THR A 51 -18.60 10.75 -11.01
CA THR A 51 -19.78 11.31 -10.38
C THR A 51 -20.89 10.27 -10.31
N VAL A 52 -21.48 10.10 -9.13
CA VAL A 52 -22.68 9.29 -8.89
C VAL A 52 -23.88 10.22 -8.68
N ALA A 53 -25.02 9.87 -9.26
CA ALA A 53 -26.18 10.74 -9.29
C ALA A 53 -27.10 10.55 -8.07
N ALA A 54 -27.86 11.58 -7.74
CA ALA A 54 -28.94 11.50 -6.72
C ALA A 54 -29.94 10.40 -7.10
N GLY A 55 -30.50 9.74 -6.09
CA GLY A 55 -31.47 8.66 -6.24
C GLY A 55 -30.89 7.28 -6.59
N GLN A 56 -29.59 7.21 -6.87
CA GLN A 56 -28.94 5.93 -7.05
C GLN A 56 -28.69 5.22 -5.71
N ALA A 57 -28.85 3.90 -5.68
CA ALA A 57 -28.61 3.07 -4.52
C ALA A 57 -27.49 2.07 -4.81
N PHE A 58 -26.60 1.89 -3.84
CA PHE A 58 -25.44 1.02 -3.95
C PHE A 58 -25.23 0.17 -2.70
N PRO A 59 -24.68 -1.04 -2.81
CA PRO A 59 -24.24 -1.81 -1.65
C PRO A 59 -23.12 -1.08 -0.91
N ALA A 60 -23.33 -0.79 0.35
CA ALA A 60 -22.34 -0.22 1.26
C ALA A 60 -21.54 -1.34 1.92
N LEU A 61 -20.23 -1.30 1.75
CA LEU A 61 -19.30 -2.32 2.21
C LEU A 61 -18.67 -1.99 3.56
N GLY A 62 -18.68 -0.70 3.95
CA GLY A 62 -18.06 -0.24 5.20
C GLY A 62 -17.90 1.27 5.26
N THR A 63 -17.25 1.75 6.32
CA THR A 63 -16.93 3.14 6.55
C THR A 63 -15.44 3.36 6.73
N ASN A 64 -14.95 4.57 6.45
CA ASN A 64 -13.51 4.87 6.50
C ASN A 64 -12.93 4.92 7.93
N ARG A 65 -13.77 5.03 8.95
CA ARG A 65 -13.34 5.07 10.35
C ARG A 65 -14.53 4.92 11.31
N GLU A 66 -14.21 4.52 12.55
CA GLU A 66 -15.11 4.60 13.71
C GLU A 66 -14.33 5.13 14.93
N PRO A 67 -14.91 6.00 15.76
CA PRO A 67 -16.19 6.67 15.58
C PRO A 67 -16.11 7.84 14.58
N ASN A 68 -17.25 8.38 14.20
CA ASN A 68 -17.42 9.55 13.33
C ASN A 68 -16.91 9.33 11.89
N PRO A 69 -17.51 8.39 11.14
CA PRO A 69 -17.18 8.16 9.74
C PRO A 69 -17.48 9.40 8.89
N THR A 70 -16.64 9.64 7.89
CA THR A 70 -16.84 10.73 6.91
C THR A 70 -17.09 10.22 5.50
N HIS A 71 -16.68 8.99 5.21
CA HIS A 71 -16.85 8.36 3.90
C HIS A 71 -17.40 6.95 4.06
N ILE A 72 -18.17 6.55 3.07
CA ILE A 72 -18.73 5.21 2.91
C ILE A 72 -18.10 4.54 1.70
N TYR A 73 -17.81 3.26 1.82
CA TYR A 73 -17.22 2.44 0.77
C TYR A 73 -18.33 1.72 0.04
N LEU A 74 -18.55 2.06 -1.23
CA LEU A 74 -19.67 1.58 -2.04
C LEU A 74 -19.19 0.66 -3.16
N GLN A 75 -19.98 -0.35 -3.47
CA GLN A 75 -19.85 -1.12 -4.70
C GLN A 75 -20.61 -0.40 -5.82
N ILE A 76 -19.89 0.20 -6.77
CA ILE A 76 -20.45 0.98 -7.89
C ILE A 76 -20.12 0.25 -9.20
N GLY A 77 -21.05 -0.58 -9.66
CA GLY A 77 -20.78 -1.48 -10.78
C GLY A 77 -19.68 -2.48 -10.44
N ALA A 78 -18.61 -2.51 -11.22
CA ALA A 78 -17.43 -3.33 -10.97
C ALA A 78 -16.48 -2.71 -9.92
N ASP A 79 -16.58 -1.41 -9.70
CA ASP A 79 -15.64 -0.65 -8.88
C ASP A 79 -16.07 -0.58 -7.42
N LYS A 80 -15.10 -0.50 -6.53
CA LYS A 80 -15.30 -0.12 -5.13
C LYS A 80 -14.75 1.28 -4.93
N LYS A 81 -15.59 2.21 -4.48
CA LYS A 81 -15.23 3.63 -4.34
C LYS A 81 -15.71 4.23 -3.04
N TRP A 82 -14.97 5.21 -2.58
CA TRP A 82 -15.33 6.05 -1.45
C TRP A 82 -16.24 7.18 -1.91
N VAL A 83 -17.31 7.39 -1.18
CA VAL A 83 -18.22 8.54 -1.33
C VAL A 83 -18.34 9.20 0.03
N GLU A 84 -18.46 10.52 0.10
CA GLU A 84 -18.73 11.19 1.36
C GLU A 84 -20.04 10.69 1.98
N LEU A 85 -20.01 10.37 3.27
CA LEU A 85 -21.18 9.85 3.97
C LEU A 85 -22.34 10.87 3.98
N SER A 86 -22.02 12.17 3.92
CA SER A 86 -23.01 13.25 3.82
C SER A 86 -23.77 13.29 2.50
N CYS A 87 -23.40 12.49 1.53
CA CYS A 87 -24.02 12.43 0.21
C CYS A 87 -25.34 11.65 0.17
N GLY A 88 -25.63 10.85 1.21
CA GLY A 88 -26.82 10.00 1.24
C GLY A 88 -27.09 9.42 2.61
N HIS A 89 -27.90 8.37 2.62
CA HIS A 89 -28.31 7.71 3.86
C HIS A 89 -28.44 6.18 3.65
N TYR A 90 -28.40 5.44 4.73
CA TYR A 90 -28.70 4.01 4.71
C TYR A 90 -30.19 3.78 4.47
N SER A 91 -30.50 2.97 3.47
CA SER A 91 -31.86 2.45 3.26
C SER A 91 -32.20 1.44 4.35
N ASN A 92 -33.44 1.42 4.79
CA ASN A 92 -33.96 0.38 5.69
C ASN A 92 -34.20 -0.96 4.97
N ALA A 93 -34.02 -1.02 3.65
CA ALA A 93 -34.13 -2.24 2.87
C ALA A 93 -32.77 -2.98 2.89
N PRO A 94 -32.77 -4.32 2.97
CA PRO A 94 -31.54 -5.08 2.75
C PRO A 94 -31.02 -4.79 1.33
N ALA A 95 -29.71 -4.61 1.19
CA ALA A 95 -29.11 -4.36 -0.12
C ALA A 95 -29.54 -5.43 -1.12
N ASN A 96 -30.13 -5.00 -2.21
CA ASN A 96 -30.56 -5.91 -3.26
C ASN A 96 -29.31 -6.39 -4.02
N THR A 97 -28.71 -7.48 -3.55
CA THR A 97 -27.52 -8.11 -4.13
C THR A 97 -27.80 -8.86 -5.44
N ALA A 98 -29.01 -8.69 -6.02
CA ALA A 98 -29.41 -9.31 -7.28
C ALA A 98 -28.83 -8.61 -8.54
N ALA A 99 -27.69 -7.92 -8.42
CA ALA A 99 -26.82 -7.75 -9.57
C ALA A 99 -26.26 -9.13 -9.91
N THR A 100 -26.66 -9.68 -11.03
CA THR A 100 -26.24 -10.98 -11.57
C THR A 100 -24.74 -11.15 -11.35
N GLN A 101 -24.35 -11.98 -10.37
CA GLN A 101 -22.94 -12.31 -10.19
C GLN A 101 -22.43 -12.93 -11.50
N PRO A 102 -21.42 -12.35 -12.14
CA PRO A 102 -20.84 -12.98 -13.31
C PRO A 102 -20.38 -14.38 -12.91
N ARG A 103 -20.72 -15.35 -13.71
CA ARG A 103 -20.26 -16.73 -13.51
C ARG A 103 -18.74 -16.73 -13.52
N PRO A 104 -18.05 -17.34 -12.52
CA PRO A 104 -16.59 -17.44 -12.52
C PRO A 104 -16.12 -18.01 -13.85
N VAL A 105 -15.32 -17.23 -14.59
CA VAL A 105 -14.69 -17.70 -15.81
C VAL A 105 -13.37 -18.33 -15.41
N THR A 106 -13.20 -19.62 -15.66
CA THR A 106 -11.91 -20.28 -15.51
C THR A 106 -11.03 -19.92 -16.70
N PRO A 107 -9.97 -19.12 -16.54
CA PRO A 107 -9.08 -18.80 -17.64
C PRO A 107 -8.38 -20.06 -18.16
N PRO A 108 -7.96 -20.08 -19.45
CA PRO A 108 -7.15 -21.17 -19.95
C PRO A 108 -5.85 -21.31 -19.14
N ALA A 109 -5.42 -22.54 -18.90
CA ALA A 109 -4.14 -22.81 -18.27
C ALA A 109 -3.02 -22.08 -19.05
N ASN A 110 -2.21 -21.29 -18.37
CA ASN A 110 -1.15 -20.40 -18.91
C ASN A 110 -1.64 -19.07 -19.54
N ALA A 111 -2.88 -18.66 -19.37
CA ALA A 111 -3.29 -17.31 -19.75
C ALA A 111 -2.44 -16.25 -19.02
N CYS A 112 -2.07 -15.19 -19.74
CA CYS A 112 -1.49 -13.99 -19.14
C CYS A 112 -2.63 -13.16 -18.55
N LEU A 113 -2.90 -13.33 -17.25
CA LEU A 113 -4.01 -12.67 -16.58
C LEU A 113 -3.62 -11.25 -16.16
N PRO A 114 -4.56 -10.29 -16.23
CA PRO A 114 -4.28 -8.92 -15.81
C PRO A 114 -4.13 -8.83 -14.28
N PHE A 115 -3.35 -7.86 -13.82
CA PHE A 115 -3.35 -7.41 -12.42
C PHE A 115 -4.51 -6.45 -12.15
N PHE A 116 -4.92 -5.70 -13.16
CA PHE A 116 -5.94 -4.66 -13.12
C PHE A 116 -6.87 -4.77 -14.32
N ASP A 117 -8.15 -4.64 -14.08
CA ASP A 117 -9.14 -4.46 -15.13
C ASP A 117 -10.35 -3.66 -14.62
N THR A 118 -11.34 -3.45 -15.46
CA THR A 118 -12.57 -2.71 -15.11
C THR A 118 -13.79 -3.62 -15.06
N SER A 119 -13.58 -4.93 -15.12
CA SER A 119 -14.65 -5.92 -15.13
C SER A 119 -14.88 -6.46 -13.73
N ASN A 120 -16.13 -6.68 -13.34
CA ASN A 120 -16.45 -7.43 -12.14
C ASN A 120 -16.35 -8.93 -12.47
N ASN A 121 -15.19 -9.53 -12.24
CA ASN A 121 -14.87 -10.92 -12.57
C ASN A 121 -14.35 -11.71 -11.35
N PRO A 122 -15.19 -11.90 -10.32
CA PRO A 122 -14.77 -12.53 -9.08
C PRO A 122 -14.21 -13.93 -9.30
N VAL A 123 -13.09 -14.21 -8.65
CA VAL A 123 -12.45 -15.52 -8.64
C VAL A 123 -12.71 -16.24 -7.32
N LYS A 124 -12.61 -17.57 -7.35
CA LYS A 124 -12.76 -18.37 -6.13
C LYS A 124 -11.51 -18.23 -5.25
N LEU A 125 -11.71 -17.78 -4.03
CA LEU A 125 -10.71 -17.69 -2.99
C LEU A 125 -10.97 -18.72 -1.87
N LYS A 126 -10.05 -18.82 -0.93
CA LYS A 126 -10.23 -19.69 0.25
C LYS A 126 -11.48 -19.34 1.05
N ASN A 127 -11.82 -18.07 1.17
CA ASN A 127 -12.91 -17.56 2.01
C ASN A 127 -14.13 -17.09 1.20
N GLY A 128 -14.26 -17.45 -0.07
CA GLY A 128 -15.40 -17.05 -0.90
C GLY A 128 -15.02 -16.61 -2.32
N LEU A 129 -15.85 -15.73 -2.88
CA LEU A 129 -15.59 -15.09 -4.18
C LEU A 129 -15.20 -13.63 -3.92
N ALA A 130 -14.16 -13.15 -4.56
CA ALA A 130 -13.82 -11.73 -4.60
C ALA A 130 -13.16 -11.37 -5.93
N ASP A 131 -13.40 -10.15 -6.37
CA ASP A 131 -12.67 -9.56 -7.47
C ASP A 131 -11.30 -9.09 -6.97
N ILE A 132 -10.25 -9.64 -7.53
CA ILE A 132 -8.86 -9.39 -7.13
C ILE A 132 -8.10 -8.57 -8.16
N THR A 133 -8.80 -8.05 -9.17
CA THR A 133 -8.27 -7.23 -10.25
C THR A 133 -8.89 -5.83 -10.20
N PRO A 134 -8.54 -5.02 -9.18
CA PRO A 134 -9.11 -3.67 -9.06
C PRO A 134 -8.76 -2.83 -10.29
N PRO A 135 -9.49 -1.75 -10.57
CA PRO A 135 -9.08 -0.77 -11.56
C PRO A 135 -7.67 -0.26 -11.31
N ALA A 136 -6.90 -0.11 -12.39
CA ALA A 136 -5.53 0.40 -12.28
C ALA A 136 -5.52 1.80 -11.65
N PRO A 137 -4.70 2.04 -10.61
CA PRO A 137 -4.61 3.36 -10.00
C PRO A 137 -3.99 4.37 -10.98
N ALA A 138 -4.49 5.60 -10.96
CA ALA A 138 -3.84 6.70 -11.65
C ALA A 138 -2.51 7.04 -10.94
N LEU A 139 -1.42 7.04 -11.71
CA LEU A 139 -0.11 7.41 -11.19
C LEU A 139 0.10 8.92 -11.28
N ASP A 140 0.61 9.50 -10.21
CA ASP A 140 1.09 10.88 -10.23
C ASP A 140 2.37 11.04 -11.08
N ALA A 141 2.80 12.26 -11.29
CA ALA A 141 3.97 12.56 -12.11
C ALA A 141 5.26 11.88 -11.58
N PHE A 142 5.40 11.80 -10.24
CA PHE A 142 6.54 11.13 -9.62
C PHE A 142 6.51 9.62 -9.83
N GLY A 143 5.35 8.98 -9.67
CA GLY A 143 5.17 7.55 -9.91
C GLY A 143 5.44 7.16 -11.38
N GLN A 144 5.03 8.02 -12.34
CA GLN A 144 5.33 7.83 -13.76
C GLN A 144 6.83 7.98 -14.05
N ALA A 145 7.48 9.00 -13.47
CA ALA A 145 8.93 9.21 -13.61
C ALA A 145 9.73 8.06 -12.97
N LEU A 146 9.29 7.54 -11.84
CA LEU A 146 9.91 6.38 -11.19
C LEU A 146 9.79 5.13 -12.09
N ASN A 147 8.64 4.87 -12.68
CA ASN A 147 8.47 3.79 -13.64
C ASN A 147 9.39 3.94 -14.86
N THR A 148 9.55 5.17 -15.36
CA THR A 148 10.51 5.48 -16.44
C THR A 148 11.95 5.18 -16.00
N THR A 149 12.30 5.51 -14.77
CA THR A 149 13.63 5.22 -14.18
C THR A 149 13.85 3.70 -14.04
N CYS A 150 12.86 2.93 -13.58
CA CYS A 150 12.93 1.46 -13.57
C CYS A 150 13.14 0.88 -14.99
N GLY A 151 12.55 1.51 -16.02
CA GLY A 151 12.69 1.08 -17.42
C GLY A 151 12.13 -0.34 -17.67
N PRO A 152 12.67 -1.09 -18.66
CA PRO A 152 12.22 -2.46 -18.93
C PRO A 152 12.52 -3.41 -17.76
N ALA A 153 11.78 -4.52 -17.70
CA ALA A 153 11.96 -5.54 -16.66
C ALA A 153 13.41 -6.05 -16.62
N GLY A 154 13.98 -6.12 -15.43
CA GLY A 154 15.36 -6.57 -15.20
C GLY A 154 16.44 -5.49 -15.32
N LYS A 155 16.09 -4.25 -15.75
CA LYS A 155 17.03 -3.12 -15.67
C LYS A 155 17.43 -2.88 -14.21
N LYS A 156 18.68 -2.55 -13.99
CA LYS A 156 19.19 -2.06 -12.70
C LYS A 156 19.31 -0.54 -12.73
N VAL A 157 18.82 0.09 -11.67
CA VAL A 157 18.88 1.55 -11.49
C VAL A 157 20.14 1.90 -10.71
N SER A 158 20.86 2.90 -11.18
CA SER A 158 22.06 3.40 -10.50
C SER A 158 21.71 4.43 -9.41
N PRO A 159 22.59 4.62 -8.41
CA PRO A 159 22.45 5.70 -7.43
C PRO A 159 22.29 7.09 -8.07
N ASP A 160 22.95 7.34 -9.19
CA ASP A 160 22.87 8.63 -9.88
C ASP A 160 21.52 8.84 -10.57
N GLU A 161 20.94 7.80 -11.19
CA GLU A 161 19.58 7.85 -11.76
C GLU A 161 18.55 8.14 -10.67
N PHE A 162 18.68 7.52 -9.49
CA PHE A 162 17.82 7.81 -8.34
C PHE A 162 17.96 9.25 -7.83
N LYS A 163 19.20 9.74 -7.70
CA LYS A 163 19.42 11.15 -7.33
C LYS A 163 18.82 12.10 -8.35
N GLN A 164 18.99 11.79 -9.64
CA GLN A 164 18.43 12.62 -10.71
C GLN A 164 16.90 12.60 -10.69
N LEU A 165 16.26 11.44 -10.44
CA LEU A 165 14.81 11.33 -10.26
C LEU A 165 14.33 12.28 -9.15
N LEU A 166 14.96 12.27 -7.98
CA LEU A 166 14.56 13.11 -6.84
C LEU A 166 14.91 14.59 -7.04
N ARG A 167 16.00 14.92 -7.73
CA ARG A 167 16.33 16.33 -8.10
C ARG A 167 15.33 16.90 -9.10
N ASN A 168 14.78 16.09 -9.99
CA ASN A 168 13.73 16.50 -10.92
C ASN A 168 12.35 16.64 -10.24
N HIS A 169 12.22 16.15 -9.00
CA HIS A 169 10.99 16.25 -8.18
C HIS A 169 11.31 16.80 -6.78
N PRO A 170 11.81 18.06 -6.71
CA PRO A 170 12.28 18.64 -5.43
C PRO A 170 11.19 18.76 -4.38
N GLU A 171 9.93 18.91 -4.78
CA GLU A 171 8.79 18.92 -3.90
C GLU A 171 8.54 17.57 -3.22
N VAL A 172 8.75 16.46 -3.94
CA VAL A 172 8.68 15.10 -3.40
C VAL A 172 9.83 14.86 -2.42
N LEU A 173 11.06 15.20 -2.82
CA LEU A 173 12.22 15.11 -1.94
C LEU A 173 12.02 15.92 -0.66
N GLY A 174 11.46 17.13 -0.76
CA GLY A 174 11.14 17.99 0.39
C GLY A 174 10.12 17.34 1.34
N ARG A 175 9.07 16.71 0.79
CA ARG A 175 8.07 16.01 1.61
C ARG A 175 8.63 14.73 2.26
N ILE A 176 9.47 13.97 1.56
CA ILE A 176 10.15 12.80 2.16
C ILE A 176 11.05 13.26 3.32
N LYS A 177 11.87 14.28 3.08
CA LYS A 177 12.76 14.87 4.06
C LYS A 177 12.01 15.34 5.31
N ALA A 178 10.92 16.10 5.14
CA ALA A 178 10.08 16.57 6.24
C ALA A 178 9.44 15.40 7.02
N PHE A 179 8.93 14.38 6.31
CA PHE A 179 8.29 13.20 6.93
C PHE A 179 9.27 12.41 7.81
N THR A 180 10.53 12.34 7.42
CA THR A 180 11.60 11.67 8.17
C THR A 180 12.31 12.59 9.17
N GLN A 181 11.82 13.83 9.36
CA GLN A 181 12.42 14.82 10.24
C GLN A 181 13.90 15.08 9.89
N ASP A 182 14.19 15.24 8.61
CA ASP A 182 15.53 15.48 8.06
C ASP A 182 16.54 14.34 8.33
N LYS A 183 16.10 13.17 8.78
CA LYS A 183 16.94 12.08 9.27
C LYS A 183 16.73 10.79 8.48
N VAL A 184 17.85 10.18 8.06
CA VAL A 184 17.85 8.86 7.39
C VAL A 184 18.54 7.82 8.29
N PHE A 185 19.68 8.15 8.87
CA PHE A 185 20.42 7.25 9.76
C PHE A 185 20.22 7.62 11.22
N ALA A 186 19.90 6.63 12.07
CA ALA A 186 19.70 6.85 13.50
C ALA A 186 20.93 7.47 14.19
N ASN A 187 22.12 7.08 13.76
CA ASN A 187 23.41 7.48 14.33
C ASN A 187 24.07 8.69 13.64
N ARG A 188 23.38 9.35 12.71
CA ARG A 188 23.83 10.59 12.08
C ARG A 188 22.95 11.76 12.51
N PRO A 189 23.47 12.99 12.51
CA PRO A 189 22.62 14.17 12.73
C PRO A 189 21.59 14.33 11.63
N ALA A 190 20.51 15.05 11.94
CA ALA A 190 19.54 15.46 10.92
C ALA A 190 20.23 16.37 9.87
N GLN A 191 19.89 16.16 8.61
CA GLN A 191 20.53 16.86 7.48
C GLN A 191 19.70 18.08 7.07
N ALA A 192 20.08 19.25 7.51
CA ALA A 192 19.41 20.50 7.12
C ALA A 192 19.50 20.76 5.61
N ALA A 193 20.68 20.52 5.03
CA ALA A 193 20.90 20.70 3.59
C ALA A 193 20.27 19.56 2.77
N THR A 194 19.45 19.90 1.79
CA THR A 194 18.73 18.93 0.95
C THR A 194 19.68 17.97 0.23
N GLU A 195 20.81 18.43 -0.26
CA GLU A 195 21.77 17.57 -0.97
C GLU A 195 22.47 16.57 -0.02
N ALA A 196 22.76 16.97 1.22
CA ALA A 196 23.28 16.07 2.24
C ALA A 196 22.26 15.00 2.61
N TYR A 197 20.99 15.39 2.75
CA TYR A 197 19.88 14.45 2.97
C TYR A 197 19.73 13.47 1.79
N LEU A 198 19.78 13.95 0.55
CA LEU A 198 19.70 13.12 -0.65
C LEU A 198 20.85 12.10 -0.72
N ASN A 199 22.06 12.49 -0.29
CA ASN A 199 23.19 11.56 -0.22
C ASN A 199 22.95 10.45 0.83
N ASP A 200 22.51 10.79 2.04
CA ASP A 200 22.16 9.82 3.07
C ASP A 200 21.02 8.91 2.60
N LEU A 201 19.97 9.48 1.99
CA LEU A 201 18.86 8.73 1.42
C LEU A 201 19.35 7.72 0.37
N THR A 202 20.19 8.17 -0.56
CA THR A 202 20.75 7.31 -1.60
C THR A 202 21.58 6.18 -1.00
N GLU A 203 22.44 6.47 -0.03
CA GLU A 203 23.23 5.46 0.67
C GLU A 203 22.34 4.37 1.28
N ALA A 204 21.29 4.77 2.02
CA ALA A 204 20.40 3.82 2.67
C ALA A 204 19.63 2.92 1.70
N TRP A 205 19.22 3.47 0.54
CA TRP A 205 18.42 2.75 -0.45
C TRP A 205 19.24 1.87 -1.39
N PHE A 206 20.54 2.17 -1.58
CA PHE A 206 21.41 1.44 -2.51
C PHE A 206 22.42 0.52 -1.83
N ALA A 207 22.65 0.63 -0.53
CA ALA A 207 23.57 -0.25 0.21
C ALA A 207 23.30 -1.74 -0.03
N VAL A 208 22.04 -2.13 -0.22
CA VAL A 208 21.61 -3.51 -0.50
C VAL A 208 20.49 -3.57 -1.54
N HIS A 209 20.52 -2.67 -2.51
CA HIS A 209 19.62 -2.63 -3.67
C HIS A 209 18.12 -2.54 -3.35
N ALA A 210 17.74 -1.81 -2.30
CA ALA A 210 16.34 -1.69 -1.91
C ALA A 210 15.47 -1.03 -2.98
N PHE A 211 16.02 -0.07 -3.73
CA PHE A 211 15.27 0.63 -4.77
C PHE A 211 14.78 -0.34 -5.84
N ASP A 212 15.68 -1.11 -6.45
CA ASP A 212 15.30 -2.13 -7.43
C ASP A 212 14.34 -3.15 -6.83
N HIS A 213 14.64 -3.61 -5.60
CA HIS A 213 13.83 -4.62 -4.92
C HIS A 213 12.40 -4.15 -4.68
N ILE A 214 12.21 -2.98 -4.10
CA ILE A 214 10.89 -2.50 -3.72
C ILE A 214 10.11 -2.00 -4.94
N PHE A 215 10.74 -1.22 -5.81
CA PHE A 215 10.05 -0.53 -6.89
C PHE A 215 10.07 -1.24 -8.23
N CYS A 216 11.21 -1.73 -8.68
CA CYS A 216 11.36 -2.22 -10.05
C CYS A 216 11.09 -3.72 -10.19
N GLY A 217 11.32 -4.49 -9.13
CA GLY A 217 11.36 -5.94 -9.14
C GLY A 217 12.70 -6.49 -9.67
N GLU A 218 13.15 -7.60 -9.10
CA GLU A 218 14.43 -8.25 -9.43
C GLU A 218 14.16 -9.65 -9.99
N PRO A 219 13.85 -9.80 -11.30
CA PRO A 219 13.60 -11.10 -11.87
C PRO A 219 14.89 -11.91 -12.02
N GLU A 220 14.84 -13.18 -11.62
CA GLU A 220 15.91 -14.15 -11.86
C GLU A 220 15.55 -15.05 -13.04
N ALA A 221 16.53 -15.35 -13.90
CA ALA A 221 16.31 -16.20 -15.07
C ALA A 221 15.82 -17.61 -14.66
N ASN A 222 14.60 -17.96 -15.04
CA ASN A 222 13.90 -19.19 -14.65
C ASN A 222 13.74 -19.36 -13.12
N GLY A 223 13.88 -18.28 -12.38
CA GLY A 223 13.83 -18.23 -10.92
C GLY A 223 12.68 -17.35 -10.40
N PRO A 224 12.77 -16.94 -9.14
CA PRO A 224 11.81 -16.06 -8.52
C PRO A 224 11.90 -14.61 -9.02
N ILE A 225 10.89 -13.82 -8.67
CA ILE A 225 10.91 -12.37 -8.76
C ILE A 225 11.24 -11.85 -7.35
N GLY A 226 12.40 -11.25 -7.17
CA GLY A 226 12.73 -10.56 -5.93
C GLY A 226 11.95 -9.25 -5.82
N GLY A 227 11.44 -8.92 -4.62
CA GLY A 227 10.71 -7.68 -4.39
C GLY A 227 9.45 -7.51 -5.23
N LEU A 228 9.30 -6.35 -5.89
CA LEU A 228 8.11 -5.93 -6.64
C LEU A 228 6.94 -5.59 -5.70
N HIS A 229 7.04 -4.47 -4.99
CA HIS A 229 6.07 -4.07 -3.96
C HIS A 229 5.33 -2.75 -4.28
N TYR A 230 5.71 -2.08 -5.36
CA TYR A 230 5.10 -0.83 -5.79
C TYR A 230 4.01 -1.08 -6.84
N VAL A 231 2.79 -0.66 -6.54
CA VAL A 231 1.61 -0.85 -7.41
C VAL A 231 1.81 -0.26 -8.81
N GLY A 232 2.42 0.92 -8.92
CA GLY A 232 2.66 1.56 -10.21
C GLY A 232 3.54 0.74 -11.15
N ARG A 233 4.42 -0.09 -10.60
CA ARG A 233 5.23 -1.00 -11.42
C ARG A 233 4.39 -2.13 -12.02
N TYR A 234 3.43 -2.67 -11.28
CA TYR A 234 2.48 -3.65 -11.85
C TYR A 234 1.66 -3.05 -12.99
N VAL A 235 1.23 -1.78 -12.84
CA VAL A 235 0.51 -1.06 -13.92
C VAL A 235 1.38 -0.99 -15.16
N GLN A 236 2.63 -0.53 -15.04
CA GLN A 236 3.54 -0.41 -16.17
C GLN A 236 3.82 -1.76 -16.83
N LEU A 237 4.20 -2.78 -16.03
CA LEU A 237 4.55 -4.11 -16.56
C LEU A 237 3.37 -4.81 -17.25
N GLN A 238 2.14 -4.55 -16.80
CA GLN A 238 0.94 -5.01 -17.49
C GLN A 238 0.76 -4.30 -18.83
N GLN A 239 0.93 -2.97 -18.85
CA GLN A 239 0.78 -2.16 -20.07
C GLN A 239 1.82 -2.52 -21.14
N THR A 240 3.05 -2.82 -20.73
CA THR A 240 4.12 -3.24 -21.65
C THR A 240 4.07 -4.73 -22.00
N GLY A 241 3.19 -5.52 -21.36
CA GLY A 241 3.09 -6.97 -21.54
C GLY A 241 4.25 -7.75 -20.92
N GLU A 242 5.08 -7.09 -20.08
CA GLU A 242 6.23 -7.72 -19.42
C GLU A 242 5.85 -8.55 -18.20
N ALA A 243 4.69 -8.32 -17.59
CA ALA A 243 4.23 -9.16 -16.49
C ALA A 243 2.75 -9.43 -16.51
N CYS A 244 2.35 -10.55 -15.89
CA CYS A 244 0.97 -10.96 -15.71
C CYS A 244 0.77 -11.66 -14.36
N ARG A 245 -0.49 -11.63 -13.90
CA ARG A 245 -0.95 -12.37 -12.74
C ARG A 245 -1.02 -13.86 -13.07
N MET A 246 -0.69 -14.68 -12.08
CA MET A 246 -0.89 -16.13 -12.13
C MET A 246 -2.21 -16.48 -11.42
N ASP A 247 -2.99 -17.37 -12.02
CA ASP A 247 -4.13 -17.97 -11.34
C ASP A 247 -3.60 -19.05 -10.36
N ASN A 248 -3.63 -18.73 -9.08
CA ASN A 248 -3.23 -19.67 -8.05
C ASN A 248 -3.97 -19.43 -6.70
N TYR A 249 -3.87 -20.38 -5.79
CA TYR A 249 -4.57 -20.37 -4.49
C TYR A 249 -4.08 -19.27 -3.51
N ARG A 250 -3.01 -18.53 -3.84
CA ARG A 250 -2.45 -17.46 -3.00
C ARG A 250 -2.96 -16.07 -3.37
N GLN A 251 -3.76 -15.99 -4.42
CA GLN A 251 -4.41 -14.75 -4.79
C GLN A 251 -5.47 -14.36 -3.75
N ASN A 252 -5.50 -13.11 -3.33
CA ASN A 252 -6.43 -12.61 -2.33
C ASN A 252 -6.54 -11.08 -2.36
N GLU A 253 -7.71 -10.56 -2.06
CA GLU A 253 -7.91 -9.21 -1.58
C GLU A 253 -7.79 -9.26 -0.05
N VAL A 254 -6.60 -8.96 0.47
CA VAL A 254 -6.25 -9.14 1.90
C VAL A 254 -6.92 -8.09 2.77
N VAL A 255 -6.85 -6.84 2.34
CA VAL A 255 -7.58 -5.70 2.91
C VAL A 255 -8.35 -5.07 1.76
N PRO A 256 -9.68 -5.11 1.80
CA PRO A 256 -10.52 -4.67 0.69
C PRO A 256 -10.18 -3.27 0.20
N GLY A 257 -9.94 -3.14 -1.12
CA GLY A 257 -9.56 -1.88 -1.75
C GLY A 257 -8.17 -1.35 -1.43
N VAL A 258 -7.36 -2.05 -0.62
CA VAL A 258 -6.06 -1.55 -0.16
C VAL A 258 -4.92 -2.52 -0.40
N LEU A 259 -5.06 -3.78 0.00
CA LEU A 259 -3.97 -4.75 -0.05
C LEU A 259 -4.35 -5.98 -0.85
N TYR A 260 -3.59 -6.25 -1.89
CA TYR A 260 -3.77 -7.39 -2.77
C TYR A 260 -2.55 -8.30 -2.77
N SER A 261 -2.79 -9.61 -2.80
CA SER A 261 -1.74 -10.62 -3.01
C SER A 261 -2.09 -11.53 -4.17
N MET A 262 -1.09 -11.94 -4.94
CA MET A 262 -1.25 -12.81 -6.11
C MET A 262 0.08 -13.40 -6.55
N GLY A 263 0.05 -14.43 -7.37
CA GLY A 263 1.23 -14.86 -8.10
C GLY A 263 1.51 -13.96 -9.30
N ALA A 264 2.78 -13.83 -9.67
CA ALA A 264 3.21 -13.05 -10.82
C ALA A 264 4.22 -13.80 -11.70
N THR A 265 4.09 -13.60 -13.00
CA THR A 265 5.09 -13.97 -14.01
C THR A 265 5.64 -12.69 -14.61
N MET A 266 6.96 -12.59 -14.74
CA MET A 266 7.66 -11.46 -15.36
C MET A 266 8.58 -11.96 -16.48
N ARG A 267 8.52 -11.30 -17.63
CA ARG A 267 9.36 -11.56 -18.80
C ARG A 267 10.41 -10.48 -18.91
N PHE A 268 11.65 -10.83 -19.19
CA PHE A 268 12.77 -9.89 -19.36
C PHE A 268 13.82 -10.48 -20.31
N GLY A 269 14.13 -9.79 -21.37
CA GLY A 269 14.88 -10.37 -22.47
C GLY A 269 14.24 -11.69 -22.95
N ASN A 270 15.02 -12.74 -23.04
CA ASN A 270 14.54 -14.09 -23.39
C ASN A 270 14.18 -14.95 -22.18
N ASN A 271 14.12 -14.37 -20.98
CA ASN A 271 13.92 -15.10 -19.74
C ASN A 271 12.54 -14.85 -19.14
N THR A 272 12.15 -15.74 -18.24
CA THR A 272 10.93 -15.63 -17.45
C THR A 272 11.24 -15.88 -15.98
N ALA A 273 10.73 -15.01 -15.09
CA ALA A 273 10.75 -15.22 -13.66
C ALA A 273 9.32 -15.42 -13.16
N ARG A 274 9.15 -16.20 -12.07
CA ARG A 274 7.83 -16.49 -11.49
C ARG A 274 7.88 -16.50 -9.98
N SER A 275 6.89 -15.92 -9.35
CA SER A 275 6.67 -16.02 -7.90
C SER A 275 5.22 -16.37 -7.62
N SER A 276 4.99 -17.39 -6.80
CA SER A 276 3.64 -17.85 -6.44
C SER A 276 2.88 -16.86 -5.56
N ILE A 277 3.61 -15.94 -4.91
CA ILE A 277 3.02 -14.86 -4.10
C ILE A 277 3.81 -13.57 -4.28
N LYS A 278 3.08 -12.51 -4.55
CA LYS A 278 3.50 -11.12 -4.55
C LYS A 278 2.37 -10.30 -3.95
N GLY A 279 2.64 -9.04 -3.59
CA GLY A 279 1.61 -8.16 -3.07
C GLY A 279 1.99 -6.70 -3.20
N TYR A 280 0.96 -5.87 -3.26
CA TYR A 280 1.08 -4.42 -3.29
C TYR A 280 -0.03 -3.76 -2.47
N GLY A 281 0.27 -2.59 -1.90
CA GLY A 281 -0.75 -1.69 -1.39
C GLY A 281 -1.28 -0.82 -2.53
N LEU A 282 -2.57 -0.93 -2.85
CA LEU A 282 -3.19 -0.20 -3.96
C LEU A 282 -3.11 1.32 -3.77
N THR A 283 -3.19 1.78 -2.53
CA THR A 283 -3.18 3.19 -2.15
C THR A 283 -1.78 3.76 -1.92
N LEU A 284 -0.75 2.91 -1.77
CA LEU A 284 0.62 3.34 -1.51
C LEU A 284 1.29 3.86 -2.79
N SER A 285 1.54 5.17 -2.83
CA SER A 285 2.32 5.79 -3.90
C SER A 285 3.82 5.49 -3.79
N ALA A 286 4.57 5.84 -4.83
CA ALA A 286 6.02 5.78 -4.79
C ALA A 286 6.61 6.64 -3.66
N GLU A 287 6.07 7.84 -3.48
CA GLU A 287 6.45 8.75 -2.39
C GLU A 287 6.15 8.15 -1.02
N ASP A 288 4.97 7.53 -0.85
CA ASP A 288 4.60 6.89 0.42
C ASP A 288 5.58 5.77 0.78
N LEU A 289 5.93 4.91 -0.17
CA LEU A 289 6.91 3.84 0.07
C LEU A 289 8.30 4.39 0.44
N LEU A 290 8.75 5.47 -0.22
CA LEU A 290 10.00 6.14 0.15
C LEU A 290 9.93 6.70 1.56
N LYS A 291 8.84 7.37 1.93
CA LYS A 291 8.62 7.92 3.27
C LYS A 291 8.66 6.84 4.35
N VAL A 292 7.80 5.82 4.20
CA VAL A 292 7.60 4.82 5.27
C VAL A 292 8.82 3.93 5.46
N ALA A 293 9.46 3.48 4.37
CA ALA A 293 10.65 2.64 4.46
C ALA A 293 11.84 3.41 5.03
N THR A 294 12.04 4.67 4.64
CA THR A 294 13.11 5.50 5.18
C THR A 294 12.90 5.81 6.65
N ARG A 295 11.67 6.13 7.05
CA ARG A 295 11.35 6.38 8.46
C ARG A 295 11.51 5.12 9.31
N ALA A 296 11.03 3.97 8.84
CA ALA A 296 11.24 2.70 9.51
C ALA A 296 12.74 2.39 9.69
N PHE A 297 13.56 2.72 8.70
CA PHE A 297 15.00 2.55 8.78
C PHE A 297 15.64 3.47 9.84
N ALA A 298 15.25 4.74 9.90
CA ALA A 298 15.76 5.70 10.86
C ALA A 298 15.38 5.36 12.31
N GLU A 299 14.16 4.85 12.51
CA GLU A 299 13.60 4.62 13.85
C GLU A 299 13.89 3.22 14.42
N ASN A 300 14.32 2.26 13.58
CA ASN A 300 14.64 0.89 14.01
C ASN A 300 16.13 0.57 13.77
N PRO A 301 17.07 1.21 14.50
CA PRO A 301 18.49 0.92 14.37
C PRO A 301 18.83 -0.50 14.82
N THR A 302 19.95 -1.02 14.34
CA THR A 302 20.55 -2.28 14.81
C THR A 302 22.02 -2.07 15.08
N ASP A 303 22.54 -2.73 16.09
CA ASP A 303 23.97 -2.68 16.46
C ASP A 303 24.83 -3.51 15.51
N SER A 304 24.22 -4.40 14.72
CA SER A 304 24.95 -5.27 13.79
C SER A 304 24.76 -4.84 12.34
N ARG A 305 25.85 -4.43 11.70
CA ARG A 305 25.86 -4.10 10.27
C ARG A 305 25.64 -5.34 9.38
N ASP A 306 26.02 -6.51 9.85
CA ASP A 306 26.06 -7.75 9.05
C ASP A 306 24.79 -8.60 9.19
N LYS A 307 23.92 -8.26 10.14
CA LYS A 307 22.68 -9.01 10.37
C LYS A 307 21.50 -8.40 9.61
N SER A 308 20.72 -9.28 9.01
CA SER A 308 19.38 -8.94 8.57
C SER A 308 18.46 -8.91 9.80
N THR A 309 17.74 -7.81 10.01
CA THR A 309 16.71 -7.69 11.05
C THR A 309 15.40 -7.29 10.41
N ALA A 310 14.31 -7.91 10.85
CA ALA A 310 12.96 -7.61 10.42
C ALA A 310 12.12 -7.10 11.58
N CYS A 311 11.17 -6.23 11.31
CA CYS A 311 10.11 -5.88 12.26
C CYS A 311 8.79 -5.61 11.52
N LEU A 312 7.69 -5.74 12.25
CA LEU A 312 6.34 -5.48 11.78
C LEU A 312 5.96 -4.02 12.03
N ALA A 313 5.77 -3.26 10.96
CA ALA A 313 5.36 -1.87 11.01
C ALA A 313 3.84 -1.76 10.81
N PRO A 314 3.06 -1.31 11.82
CA PRO A 314 1.68 -0.95 11.61
C PRO A 314 1.60 0.30 10.72
N ILE A 315 0.90 0.18 9.60
CA ILE A 315 0.64 1.27 8.66
C ILE A 315 -0.81 1.68 8.74
N GLN A 316 -1.06 2.98 8.77
CA GLN A 316 -2.37 3.56 8.60
C GLN A 316 -2.36 4.42 7.33
N ASP A 317 -3.20 4.04 6.36
CA ASP A 317 -3.37 4.74 5.09
C ASP A 317 -4.83 4.64 4.63
N GLU A 318 -5.41 5.73 4.13
CA GLU A 318 -6.80 5.82 3.66
C GLU A 318 -7.84 5.35 4.71
N GLY A 319 -7.58 5.59 5.99
CA GLY A 319 -8.43 5.09 7.08
C GLY A 319 -8.28 3.60 7.39
N GLN A 320 -7.51 2.87 6.59
CA GLN A 320 -7.21 1.46 6.75
C GLN A 320 -5.98 1.22 7.61
N ARG A 321 -5.96 0.07 8.26
CA ARG A 321 -4.77 -0.44 8.95
C ARG A 321 -4.35 -1.76 8.37
N PHE A 322 -3.07 -1.86 8.11
CA PHE A 322 -2.44 -3.12 7.73
C PHE A 322 -1.03 -3.18 8.32
N THR A 323 -0.46 -4.36 8.30
CA THR A 323 0.92 -4.57 8.74
C THR A 323 1.84 -4.62 7.52
N ALA A 324 2.98 -3.94 7.61
CA ALA A 324 4.06 -4.07 6.64
C ALA A 324 5.28 -4.72 7.31
N VAL A 325 6.01 -5.53 6.58
CA VAL A 325 7.31 -6.02 7.00
C VAL A 325 8.37 -5.03 6.54
N PHE A 326 9.16 -4.55 7.48
CA PHE A 326 10.36 -3.79 7.21
C PHE A 326 11.59 -4.68 7.48
N VAL A 327 12.52 -4.74 6.53
CA VAL A 327 13.78 -5.46 6.67
C VAL A 327 14.94 -4.52 6.39
N ARG A 328 15.90 -4.46 7.30
CA ARG A 328 17.20 -3.85 7.08
C ARG A 328 18.29 -4.90 6.99
N ARG A 329 19.34 -4.62 6.25
CA ARG A 329 20.50 -5.50 6.08
C ARG A 329 21.74 -4.69 5.75
N SER A 330 22.89 -5.09 6.32
CA SER A 330 24.20 -4.51 5.96
C SER A 330 24.23 -2.97 5.93
N GLY A 331 23.56 -2.34 6.91
CA GLY A 331 23.53 -0.89 7.03
C GLY A 331 22.60 -0.15 6.09
N GLY A 332 21.76 -0.85 5.32
CA GLY A 332 20.77 -0.25 4.42
C GLY A 332 19.34 -0.80 4.59
N ILE A 333 18.41 -0.20 3.88
CA ILE A 333 17.06 -0.72 3.70
C ILE A 333 17.18 -1.94 2.78
N ARG A 334 16.58 -3.10 3.13
CA ARG A 334 16.51 -4.23 2.20
C ARG A 334 15.14 -4.30 1.54
N THR A 335 14.08 -4.26 2.32
CA THR A 335 12.72 -4.29 1.79
C THR A 335 11.73 -3.66 2.75
N PHE A 336 10.63 -3.23 2.18
CA PHE A 336 9.41 -2.81 2.86
C PHE A 336 8.22 -3.24 2.01
N TYR A 337 7.33 -4.04 2.57
CA TYR A 337 6.16 -4.51 1.84
C TYR A 337 4.96 -4.75 2.78
N PRO A 338 3.72 -4.46 2.32
CA PRO A 338 2.52 -4.88 3.02
C PRO A 338 2.46 -6.40 3.07
N ASP A 339 2.17 -6.97 4.24
CA ASP A 339 2.15 -8.42 4.42
C ASP A 339 0.73 -8.95 4.61
N ALA A 340 0.40 -9.97 3.82
CA ALA A 340 -0.88 -10.67 3.88
C ALA A 340 -1.01 -11.59 5.11
N SER A 341 0.12 -12.00 5.67
CA SER A 341 0.19 -12.99 6.76
C SER A 341 1.45 -12.77 7.61
N PRO A 342 1.54 -11.62 8.34
CA PRO A 342 2.70 -11.32 9.15
C PRO A 342 2.95 -12.42 10.18
N SER A 343 4.21 -12.80 10.36
CA SER A 343 4.59 -13.79 11.36
C SER A 343 4.37 -13.22 12.77
N PRO A 344 3.58 -13.87 13.62
CA PRO A 344 3.36 -13.38 14.99
C PRO A 344 4.62 -13.40 15.86
N THR A 345 5.69 -14.04 15.38
CA THR A 345 6.98 -14.10 16.08
C THR A 345 7.91 -12.95 15.71
N ASP A 346 7.62 -12.20 14.66
CA ASP A 346 8.42 -11.05 14.29
C ASP A 346 8.15 -9.90 15.27
N PRO A 347 9.20 -9.20 15.73
CA PRO A 347 9.04 -8.09 16.66
C PRO A 347 8.31 -6.92 16.00
N ALA A 348 7.55 -6.17 16.78
CA ALA A 348 6.99 -4.90 16.31
C ALA A 348 8.11 -3.89 16.07
N CYS A 349 8.00 -3.10 15.00
CA CYS A 349 8.81 -1.90 14.82
C CYS A 349 8.49 -0.88 15.94
N GLN A 350 9.45 -0.02 16.29
CA GLN A 350 9.34 0.86 17.46
C GLN A 350 8.14 1.83 17.36
N GLN A 351 7.74 2.21 16.17
CA GLN A 351 6.59 3.10 15.96
C GLN A 351 5.75 2.66 14.75
N GLY A 352 4.44 2.86 14.86
CA GLY A 352 3.53 2.78 13.72
C GLY A 352 3.63 4.04 12.85
N ILE A 353 3.33 3.91 11.57
CA ILE A 353 3.45 4.99 10.60
C ILE A 353 2.07 5.36 10.05
N SER A 354 1.69 6.64 10.20
CA SER A 354 0.48 7.21 9.58
C SER A 354 0.87 8.01 8.35
N LEU A 355 0.16 7.77 7.26
CA LEU A 355 0.28 8.47 5.98
C LEU A 355 -0.86 9.48 5.75
N ASN A 356 -1.78 9.60 6.72
CA ASN A 356 -2.93 10.53 6.68
C ASN A 356 -2.52 11.92 7.12
#